data_448e1c76751bf472d5dfaa0851525cef
#
_entry.id   448e1c76751bf472d5dfaa0851525cef
#
_cell.length_a   1.000
_cell.length_b   1.000
_cell.length_c   1.000
_cell.angle_alpha   90.00
_cell.angle_beta   90.00
_cell.angle_gamma   90.00
#
_symmetry.space_group_name_H-M   'P 1'
#
loop_
_entity.id
_entity.type
_entity.pdbx_description
1 polymer ?
#
loop_
_entity_poly.entity_id
_entity_poly.type
_entity_poly.pdbx_seq_one_letter_code
_entity_poly.pdbx_strand_id
1 'polypeptide(L)'
;MTRAWAPHGSDRFFNLVRAGYYDDVAFFRVIENFMVQFGIHGDPGVSAVWREARIPDDPVTQSNRRGMVTYATAGPGTRTTQLFVNFRDNTSLDGQGFAPFGRVIEGLSVVDSLYSGYGEGAPRGMGPDQGRAQAEGNAYLKDTFPKLDFVKTARVAKP
;
A
#
# COMPACT_ATOMS: atom_id res chain seq x y z
N MET A 1 -2.65 11.31 -7.60
CA MET A 1 -1.54 10.71 -8.36
C MET A 1 -1.06 11.65 -9.43
N THR A 2 0.21 11.54 -9.81
CA THR A 2 0.82 12.38 -10.86
C THR A 2 1.59 11.45 -11.81
N ARG A 3 1.02 11.16 -12.97
CA ARG A 3 1.56 10.18 -13.91
C ARG A 3 3.03 10.45 -14.31
N ALA A 4 3.37 11.73 -14.45
CA ALA A 4 4.74 12.13 -14.81
C ALA A 4 5.81 11.76 -13.75
N TRP A 5 5.42 11.47 -12.51
CA TRP A 5 6.37 11.09 -11.46
C TRP A 5 6.79 9.61 -11.57
N ALA A 6 5.83 8.74 -11.85
CA ALA A 6 6.04 7.30 -11.97
C ALA A 6 4.92 6.70 -12.83
N PRO A 7 5.09 6.69 -14.17
CA PRO A 7 4.01 6.34 -15.10
C PRO A 7 3.48 4.90 -14.92
N HIS A 8 4.34 3.91 -14.73
CA HIS A 8 3.89 2.53 -14.55
C HIS A 8 3.09 2.35 -13.26
N GLY A 9 3.57 2.94 -12.16
CA GLY A 9 2.86 2.91 -10.88
C GLY A 9 1.54 3.65 -10.95
N SER A 10 1.50 4.85 -11.57
CA SER A 10 0.28 5.63 -11.73
C SER A 10 -0.78 4.90 -12.57
N ASP A 11 -0.39 4.33 -13.70
CA ASP A 11 -1.31 3.61 -14.60
C ASP A 11 -1.85 2.35 -13.90
N ARG A 12 -1.01 1.58 -13.19
CA ARG A 12 -1.44 0.43 -12.41
C ARG A 12 -2.45 0.85 -11.33
N PHE A 13 -2.14 1.85 -10.53
CA PHE A 13 -3.03 2.34 -9.47
C PHE A 13 -4.38 2.81 -10.02
N PHE A 14 -4.37 3.61 -11.10
CA PHE A 14 -5.58 4.10 -11.75
C PHE A 14 -6.49 2.94 -12.19
N ASN A 15 -5.93 1.92 -12.84
CA ASN A 15 -6.68 0.77 -13.32
C ASN A 15 -7.24 -0.08 -12.17
N LEU A 16 -6.47 -0.30 -11.11
CA LEU A 16 -6.92 -1.03 -9.92
C LEU A 16 -8.05 -0.28 -9.20
N VAL A 17 -7.95 1.04 -9.05
CA VAL A 17 -9.03 1.86 -8.47
C VAL A 17 -10.29 1.79 -9.32
N ARG A 18 -10.18 1.88 -10.65
CA ARG A 18 -11.34 1.73 -11.56
C ARG A 18 -11.99 0.35 -11.47
N ALA A 19 -11.21 -0.68 -11.25
CA ALA A 19 -11.69 -2.05 -11.08
C ALA A 19 -12.28 -2.33 -9.68
N GLY A 20 -12.21 -1.36 -8.75
CA GLY A 20 -12.66 -1.55 -7.36
C GLY A 20 -11.73 -2.43 -6.51
N TYR A 21 -10.50 -2.66 -6.98
CA TYR A 21 -9.55 -3.56 -6.33
C TYR A 21 -9.27 -3.20 -4.86
N TYR A 22 -9.22 -1.91 -4.54
CA TYR A 22 -8.88 -1.46 -3.18
C TYR A 22 -10.09 -1.39 -2.23
N ASP A 23 -11.29 -1.76 -2.65
CA ASP A 23 -12.44 -1.82 -1.76
C ASP A 23 -12.25 -2.93 -0.72
N ASP A 24 -12.56 -2.65 0.54
CA ASP A 24 -12.37 -3.54 1.71
C ASP A 24 -10.93 -4.09 1.89
N VAL A 25 -9.93 -3.31 1.46
CA VAL A 25 -8.51 -3.64 1.65
C VAL A 25 -8.01 -3.12 2.99
N ALA A 26 -7.36 -4.00 3.77
CA ALA A 26 -6.83 -3.66 5.08
C ALA A 26 -5.55 -2.82 5.02
N PHE A 27 -5.41 -1.90 5.97
CA PHE A 27 -4.13 -1.30 6.34
C PHE A 27 -3.40 -2.26 7.29
N PHE A 28 -2.77 -3.28 6.73
CA PHE A 28 -2.30 -4.45 7.48
C PHE A 28 -0.97 -4.26 8.22
N ARG A 29 -0.23 -3.19 7.89
CA ARG A 29 1.07 -2.88 8.51
C ARG A 29 1.18 -1.38 8.73
N VAL A 30 1.04 -0.94 9.97
CA VAL A 30 1.10 0.47 10.37
C VAL A 30 2.24 0.65 11.36
N ILE A 31 3.32 1.30 10.93
CA ILE A 31 4.51 1.53 11.76
C ILE A 31 4.61 3.03 12.05
N GLU A 32 4.42 3.40 13.30
CA GLU A 32 4.51 4.79 13.76
C GLU A 32 5.85 5.42 13.35
N ASN A 33 5.80 6.69 12.98
CA ASN A 33 6.96 7.43 12.51
C ASN A 33 7.69 6.81 11.30
N PHE A 34 7.00 5.95 10.53
CA PHE A 34 7.54 5.40 9.30
C PHE A 34 6.50 5.44 8.18
N MET A 35 5.61 4.45 8.08
CA MET A 35 4.64 4.37 6.99
C MET A 35 3.45 3.48 7.35
N VAL A 36 2.38 3.56 6.55
CA VAL A 36 1.28 2.59 6.53
C VAL A 36 1.25 1.87 5.20
N GLN A 37 1.17 0.54 5.22
CA GLN A 37 1.16 -0.34 4.05
C GLN A 37 -0.19 -1.05 3.91
N PHE A 38 -0.66 -1.13 2.65
CA PHE A 38 -1.93 -1.77 2.26
C PHE A 38 -1.84 -2.29 0.81
N GLY A 39 -2.91 -2.90 0.30
CA GLY A 39 -2.97 -3.31 -1.11
C GLY A 39 -2.92 -4.82 -1.35
N ILE A 40 -3.09 -5.64 -0.29
CA ILE A 40 -3.42 -7.05 -0.42
C ILE A 40 -4.95 -7.15 -0.50
N HIS A 41 -5.49 -7.73 -1.56
CA HIS A 41 -6.94 -7.86 -1.72
C HIS A 41 -7.55 -8.81 -0.68
N GLY A 42 -8.75 -8.48 -0.19
CA GLY A 42 -9.43 -9.28 0.83
C GLY A 42 -9.85 -10.67 0.38
N ASP A 43 -10.02 -10.89 -0.93
CA ASP A 43 -10.26 -12.21 -1.53
C ASP A 43 -8.93 -12.85 -1.94
N PRO A 44 -8.59 -14.05 -1.40
CA PRO A 44 -7.35 -14.74 -1.72
C PRO A 44 -7.21 -15.12 -3.21
N GLY A 45 -8.32 -15.43 -3.88
CA GLY A 45 -8.32 -15.76 -5.30
C GLY A 45 -7.90 -14.58 -6.16
N VAL A 46 -8.40 -13.38 -5.84
CA VAL A 46 -7.98 -12.13 -6.49
C VAL A 46 -6.52 -11.83 -6.16
N SER A 47 -6.11 -11.94 -4.89
CA SER A 47 -4.72 -11.75 -4.48
C SER A 47 -3.77 -12.68 -5.22
N ALA A 48 -4.11 -13.96 -5.41
CA ALA A 48 -3.28 -14.94 -6.11
C ALA A 48 -2.99 -14.54 -7.56
N VAL A 49 -3.96 -13.97 -8.26
CA VAL A 49 -3.79 -13.47 -9.64
C VAL A 49 -2.89 -12.23 -9.67
N TRP A 50 -3.20 -11.24 -8.83
CA TRP A 50 -2.54 -9.94 -8.90
C TRP A 50 -1.13 -9.91 -8.35
N ARG A 51 -0.77 -10.79 -7.41
CA ARG A 51 0.59 -10.87 -6.87
C ARG A 51 1.63 -11.30 -7.91
N GLU A 52 1.22 -11.93 -9.01
CA GLU A 52 2.09 -12.30 -10.12
C GLU A 52 2.12 -11.23 -11.22
N ALA A 53 1.18 -10.28 -11.20
CA ALA A 53 1.04 -9.23 -12.21
C ALA A 53 2.01 -8.07 -11.96
N ARG A 54 3.31 -8.32 -12.11
CA ARG A 54 4.38 -7.35 -11.88
C ARG A 54 4.35 -6.19 -12.88
N ILE A 55 4.82 -5.03 -12.45
CA ILE A 55 5.06 -3.87 -13.31
C ILE A 55 6.54 -3.51 -13.31
N PRO A 56 7.05 -2.93 -14.42
CA PRO A 56 8.40 -2.40 -14.47
C PRO A 56 8.62 -1.32 -13.41
N ASP A 57 9.85 -1.17 -12.92
CA ASP A 57 10.17 -0.10 -12.00
C ASP A 57 10.16 1.26 -12.71
N ASP A 58 9.68 2.26 -12.00
CA ASP A 58 9.79 3.66 -12.42
C ASP A 58 11.06 4.28 -11.82
N PRO A 59 11.69 5.23 -12.49
CA PRO A 59 12.78 6.01 -11.89
C PRO A 59 12.26 6.84 -10.72
N VAL A 60 13.08 7.02 -9.68
CA VAL A 60 12.75 7.87 -8.54
C VAL A 60 12.95 9.33 -8.94
N THR A 61 11.85 10.02 -9.24
CA THR A 61 11.82 11.44 -9.64
C THR A 61 11.34 12.35 -8.51
N GLN A 62 10.74 11.78 -7.48
CA GLN A 62 10.25 12.48 -6.28
C GLN A 62 10.80 11.79 -5.03
N SER A 63 11.01 12.57 -3.97
CA SER A 63 11.45 12.03 -2.69
C SER A 63 10.27 11.49 -1.87
N ASN A 64 10.53 10.46 -1.07
CA ASN A 64 9.57 9.83 -0.14
C ASN A 64 9.32 10.71 1.09
N ARG A 65 8.74 11.88 0.89
CA ARG A 65 8.36 12.80 1.95
C ARG A 65 7.02 12.41 2.59
N ARG A 66 6.74 12.97 3.74
CA ARG A 66 5.45 12.79 4.44
C ARG A 66 4.26 12.98 3.49
N GLY A 67 3.31 12.04 3.52
CA GLY A 67 2.11 12.03 2.70
C GLY A 67 2.30 11.52 1.27
N MET A 68 3.54 11.23 0.84
CA MET A 68 3.79 10.62 -0.47
C MET A 68 3.35 9.16 -0.48
N VAL A 69 2.78 8.73 -1.62
CA VAL A 69 2.29 7.38 -1.86
C VAL A 69 3.20 6.67 -2.83
N THR A 70 3.65 5.47 -2.44
CA THR A 70 4.69 4.73 -3.13
C THR A 70 4.33 3.24 -3.18
N TYR A 71 4.77 2.52 -4.22
CA TYR A 71 4.64 1.05 -4.26
C TYR A 71 5.63 0.37 -3.32
N ALA A 72 5.13 -0.61 -2.56
CA ALA A 72 6.00 -1.55 -1.87
C ALA A 72 6.67 -2.50 -2.88
N THR A 73 7.88 -2.94 -2.57
CA THR A 73 8.66 -3.87 -3.40
C THR A 73 9.47 -4.82 -2.51
N ALA A 74 9.69 -6.02 -2.99
CA ALA A 74 10.62 -7.01 -2.42
C ALA A 74 11.98 -7.02 -3.16
N GLY A 75 12.27 -5.97 -3.90
CA GLY A 75 13.45 -5.79 -4.74
C GLY A 75 13.07 -5.34 -6.16
N PRO A 76 14.05 -5.14 -7.04
CA PRO A 76 13.78 -4.66 -8.40
C PRO A 76 12.80 -5.54 -9.16
N GLY A 77 11.87 -4.92 -9.89
CA GLY A 77 10.90 -5.61 -10.75
C GLY A 77 9.84 -6.45 -10.02
N THR A 78 9.57 -6.17 -8.73
CA THR A 78 8.62 -6.98 -7.94
C THR A 78 7.36 -6.22 -7.52
N ARG A 79 7.16 -4.99 -8.00
CA ARG A 79 5.97 -4.18 -7.69
C ARG A 79 4.73 -4.81 -8.32
N THR A 80 3.64 -4.92 -7.54
CA THR A 80 2.34 -5.44 -8.02
C THR A 80 1.18 -4.54 -7.63
N THR A 81 0.65 -4.67 -6.41
CA THR A 81 -0.55 -3.96 -5.94
C THR A 81 -0.37 -3.27 -4.60
N GLN A 82 0.66 -3.65 -3.83
CA GLN A 82 0.85 -3.13 -2.48
C GLN A 82 1.46 -1.72 -2.51
N LEU A 83 0.93 -0.87 -1.66
CA LEU A 83 1.26 0.55 -1.54
C LEU A 83 1.60 0.90 -0.10
N PHE A 84 2.32 2.00 0.07
CA PHE A 84 2.43 2.63 1.38
C PHE A 84 2.31 4.15 1.30
N VAL A 85 1.84 4.75 2.39
CA VAL A 85 1.84 6.20 2.61
C VAL A 85 2.89 6.54 3.67
N ASN A 86 3.75 7.49 3.40
CA ASN A 86 4.80 7.92 4.32
C ASN A 86 4.25 8.78 5.45
N PHE A 87 4.48 8.40 6.72
CA PHE A 87 4.11 9.22 7.90
C PHE A 87 5.08 10.35 8.18
N ARG A 88 6.28 10.25 7.65
CA ARG A 88 7.34 11.27 7.78
C ARG A 88 8.18 11.33 6.50
N ASP A 89 9.19 12.15 6.50
CA ASP A 89 10.18 12.17 5.42
C ASP A 89 11.10 10.94 5.55
N ASN A 90 10.93 10.00 4.63
CA ASN A 90 11.68 8.74 4.54
C ASN A 90 12.63 8.77 3.33
N THR A 91 13.43 9.84 3.22
CA THR A 91 14.28 10.11 2.03
C THR A 91 15.31 9.02 1.74
N SER A 92 15.68 8.21 2.74
CA SER A 92 16.55 7.06 2.54
C SER A 92 15.96 5.99 1.61
N LEU A 93 14.65 5.98 1.40
CA LEU A 93 13.98 5.07 0.47
C LEU A 93 14.24 5.44 -0.99
N ASP A 94 14.58 6.70 -1.28
CA ASP A 94 14.82 7.20 -2.64
C ASP A 94 15.98 6.43 -3.30
N GLY A 95 17.09 6.25 -2.58
CA GLY A 95 18.25 5.48 -3.04
C GLY A 95 18.00 3.97 -3.15
N GLN A 96 16.88 3.47 -2.64
CA GLN A 96 16.47 2.07 -2.69
C GLN A 96 15.48 1.78 -3.84
N GLY A 97 15.18 2.77 -4.67
CA GLY A 97 14.31 2.63 -5.83
C GLY A 97 12.81 2.75 -5.55
N PHE A 98 12.42 3.23 -4.37
CA PHE A 98 11.02 3.49 -4.06
C PHE A 98 10.56 4.80 -4.72
N ALA A 99 9.85 4.70 -5.85
CA ALA A 99 9.39 5.83 -6.67
C ALA A 99 7.98 6.28 -6.28
N PRO A 100 7.80 7.44 -5.63
CA PRO A 100 6.46 7.99 -5.36
C PRO A 100 5.71 8.30 -6.65
N PHE A 101 4.43 7.92 -6.70
CA PHE A 101 3.55 8.19 -7.84
C PHE A 101 2.39 9.14 -7.52
N GLY A 102 2.23 9.50 -6.26
CA GLY A 102 1.17 10.39 -5.80
C GLY A 102 1.40 10.89 -4.39
N ARG A 103 0.45 11.70 -3.93
CA ARG A 103 0.44 12.20 -2.55
C ARG A 103 -0.99 12.31 -2.02
N VAL A 104 -1.13 12.23 -0.72
CA VAL A 104 -2.36 12.59 -0.01
C VAL A 104 -2.53 14.10 -0.06
N ILE A 105 -3.64 14.59 -0.57
CA ILE A 105 -3.97 16.03 -0.69
C ILE A 105 -4.98 16.49 0.34
N GLU A 106 -5.79 15.55 0.85
CA GLU A 106 -6.77 15.79 1.92
C GLU A 106 -6.80 14.58 2.87
N GLY A 107 -7.18 14.80 4.14
CA GLY A 107 -7.37 13.73 5.10
C GLY A 107 -6.08 13.07 5.61
N LEU A 108 -4.92 13.74 5.54
CA LEU A 108 -3.68 13.18 6.08
C LEU A 108 -3.78 12.88 7.58
N SER A 109 -4.56 13.64 8.33
CA SER A 109 -4.87 13.37 9.74
C SER A 109 -5.64 12.06 9.95
N VAL A 110 -6.47 11.66 8.99
CA VAL A 110 -7.14 10.34 9.02
C VAL A 110 -6.12 9.22 8.82
N VAL A 111 -5.17 9.42 7.91
CA VAL A 111 -4.06 8.47 7.71
C VAL A 111 -3.21 8.33 8.98
N ASP A 112 -2.95 9.44 9.70
CA ASP A 112 -2.23 9.43 10.98
C ASP A 112 -2.99 8.73 12.11
N SER A 113 -4.33 8.64 12.04
CA SER A 113 -5.17 8.01 13.05
C SER A 113 -5.39 6.51 12.85
N LEU A 114 -4.82 5.92 11.78
CA LEU A 114 -4.93 4.49 11.54
C LEU A 114 -4.30 3.67 12.67
N TYR A 115 -4.96 2.58 13.04
CA TYR A 115 -4.56 1.78 14.18
C TYR A 115 -3.16 1.17 14.00
N SER A 116 -2.22 1.59 14.82
CA SER A 116 -0.81 1.18 14.78
C SER A 116 -0.43 0.09 15.80
N GLY A 117 -1.37 -0.32 16.65
CA GLY A 117 -1.07 -1.20 17.79
C GLY A 117 -0.58 -2.61 17.43
N TYR A 118 -0.71 -3.04 16.18
CA TYR A 118 -0.13 -4.29 15.68
C TYR A 118 1.29 -4.13 15.12
N GLY A 119 1.67 -2.94 14.67
CA GLY A 119 3.00 -2.59 14.21
C GLY A 119 3.52 -3.43 13.05
N GLU A 120 4.74 -3.94 13.20
CA GLU A 120 5.42 -4.77 12.20
C GLU A 120 4.78 -6.16 12.12
N GLY A 121 4.70 -6.69 10.90
CA GLY A 121 4.17 -8.03 10.63
C GLY A 121 5.09 -9.17 11.07
N ALA A 122 4.49 -10.34 11.34
CA ALA A 122 5.24 -11.56 11.60
C ALA A 122 6.17 -11.90 10.42
N PRO A 123 7.35 -12.50 10.66
CA PRO A 123 7.91 -12.95 11.95
C PRO A 123 8.67 -11.86 12.72
N ARG A 124 8.79 -10.65 12.18
CA ARG A 124 9.58 -9.56 12.80
C ARG A 124 8.84 -8.85 13.93
N GLY A 125 7.52 -8.93 13.95
CA GLY A 125 6.63 -8.34 14.94
C GLY A 125 5.39 -9.18 15.18
N MET A 126 4.39 -8.58 15.84
CA MET A 126 3.15 -9.25 16.26
C MET A 126 1.98 -8.96 15.31
N GLY A 127 2.21 -8.17 14.27
CA GLY A 127 1.19 -7.82 13.27
C GLY A 127 0.95 -8.93 12.24
N PRO A 128 0.05 -8.67 11.27
CA PRO A 128 -0.32 -9.65 10.25
C PRO A 128 0.87 -10.20 9.46
N ASP A 129 0.88 -11.52 9.29
CA ASP A 129 1.78 -12.17 8.33
C ASP A 129 1.29 -11.92 6.91
N GLN A 130 2.14 -11.36 6.05
CA GLN A 130 1.76 -11.02 4.67
C GLN A 130 1.44 -12.25 3.81
N GLY A 131 2.14 -13.36 4.03
CA GLY A 131 1.90 -14.61 3.31
C GLY A 131 0.50 -15.16 3.64
N ARG A 132 0.12 -15.16 4.93
CA ARG A 132 -1.22 -15.54 5.36
C ARG A 132 -2.28 -14.56 4.88
N ALA A 133 -2.00 -13.25 4.94
CA ALA A 133 -2.93 -12.25 4.42
C ALA A 133 -3.22 -12.46 2.92
N GLN A 134 -2.22 -12.83 2.12
CA GLN A 134 -2.41 -13.17 0.71
C GLN A 134 -3.15 -14.50 0.49
N ALA A 135 -2.92 -15.50 1.34
CA ALA A 135 -3.48 -16.85 1.19
C ALA A 135 -4.86 -17.01 1.79
N GLU A 136 -5.19 -16.25 2.83
CA GLU A 136 -6.41 -16.39 3.63
C GLU A 136 -7.30 -15.11 3.57
N GLY A 137 -6.75 -13.99 3.12
CA GLY A 137 -7.45 -12.73 2.89
C GLY A 137 -8.05 -12.12 4.15
N ASN A 138 -9.19 -11.44 3.96
CA ASN A 138 -9.88 -10.75 5.04
C ASN A 138 -10.44 -11.68 6.12
N ALA A 139 -10.66 -12.97 5.83
CA ALA A 139 -11.06 -13.95 6.85
C ALA A 139 -10.00 -14.00 7.97
N TYR A 140 -8.73 -14.17 7.60
CA TYR A 140 -7.60 -14.13 8.54
C TYR A 140 -7.47 -12.78 9.25
N LEU A 141 -7.50 -11.69 8.47
CA LEU A 141 -7.25 -10.35 9.00
C LEU A 141 -8.33 -9.90 9.99
N LYS A 142 -9.61 -10.12 9.69
CA LYS A 142 -10.73 -9.71 10.54
C LYS A 142 -10.87 -10.59 11.80
N ASP A 143 -10.55 -11.87 11.70
CA ASP A 143 -10.60 -12.79 12.83
C ASP A 143 -9.44 -12.56 13.82
N THR A 144 -8.23 -12.48 13.31
CA THR A 144 -7.01 -12.41 14.14
C THR A 144 -6.65 -10.98 14.55
N PHE A 145 -6.99 -9.99 13.72
CA PHE A 145 -6.63 -8.56 13.90
C PHE A 145 -7.84 -7.63 13.81
N PRO A 146 -8.83 -7.76 14.71
CA PRO A 146 -10.12 -7.07 14.59
C PRO A 146 -10.05 -5.54 14.69
N LYS A 147 -8.91 -4.97 15.08
CA LYS A 147 -8.72 -3.51 15.17
C LYS A 147 -8.09 -2.90 13.92
N LEU A 148 -7.82 -3.70 12.88
CA LEU A 148 -7.32 -3.14 11.62
C LEU A 148 -8.36 -2.22 10.99
N ASP A 149 -7.87 -1.12 10.42
CA ASP A 149 -8.66 -0.25 9.58
C ASP A 149 -8.68 -0.74 8.12
N PHE A 150 -9.75 -0.39 7.41
CA PHE A 150 -9.97 -0.83 6.03
C PHE A 150 -10.33 0.35 5.12
N VAL A 151 -9.90 0.29 3.87
CA VAL A 151 -10.41 1.14 2.81
C VAL A 151 -11.85 0.75 2.52
N LYS A 152 -12.82 1.62 2.81
CA LYS A 152 -14.23 1.33 2.50
C LYS A 152 -14.45 1.24 1.00
N THR A 153 -14.04 2.27 0.28
CA THR A 153 -14.11 2.34 -1.18
C THR A 153 -13.01 3.22 -1.74
N ALA A 154 -12.49 2.89 -2.92
CA ALA A 154 -11.57 3.72 -3.66
C ALA A 154 -12.16 4.04 -5.05
N ARG A 155 -12.26 5.32 -5.39
CA ARG A 155 -12.85 5.78 -6.66
C ARG A 155 -12.01 6.88 -7.30
N VAL A 156 -11.99 6.91 -8.61
CA VAL A 156 -11.43 8.03 -9.36
C VAL A 156 -12.40 9.19 -9.28
N ALA A 157 -11.98 10.31 -8.68
CA ALA A 157 -12.77 11.53 -8.71
C ALA A 157 -12.80 12.10 -10.14
N LYS A 158 -13.97 12.59 -10.56
CA LYS A 158 -14.06 13.37 -11.78
C LYS A 158 -13.40 14.74 -11.52
N PRO A 159 -12.65 15.28 -12.51
CA PRO A 159 -12.10 16.63 -12.40
C PRO A 159 -13.20 17.70 -12.29
#